data_2a8c1b480c455a15cb280199ba667467
#
_entry.id   2a8c1b480c455a15cb280199ba667467
#
_cell.length_a   1.000
_cell.length_b   1.000
_cell.length_c   1.000
_cell.angle_alpha   90.00
_cell.angle_beta   90.00
_cell.angle_gamma   90.00
#
_symmetry.space_group_name_H-M   'P 1'
#
loop_
_entity.id
_entity.type
_entity.pdbx_description
1 polymer ?
#
loop_
_entity_poly.entity_id
_entity_poly.type
_entity_poly.pdbx_seq_one_letter_code
_entity_poly.pdbx_strand_id
1 'polypeptide(L)'
;MMKINKLREVMNQKGLEAVVILSPYNRRYLSGFTGTSGSLLITQNKSLLITDFRYIQQANDQAQDFEVINQEGPMLGKINELIKEGQYKKIGVETHLITYNEYQALDTEAVELSSIEGVIETIRMIKDEFEIKQIQKAADIVDETYEHILKWVKPGMTENEVNNEMEMFMRSKGATCSSFDTIVASGHRGALPHGVASNKVIEEGDMITLDFGALYEGYVSDITRTFAIGEPKEEMKKIYNIVLEAQLAALEQIKPGMTGKEADTIARDVIKSYGYGEQFGHSLGHGIGLEVHEGPALSQKSDIVLEENMCITLEPGIYVDGLGGVRIEDDVLVTKNGLQRFTKSSKDLIIL
;
A
#
# COMPACT_ATOMS: atom_id res chain seq x y z
N MET A 1 -4.02 -7.46 21.16
CA MET A 1 -5.39 -7.48 21.78
C MET A 1 -6.34 -6.41 21.23
N MET A 2 -5.98 -5.13 21.05
CA MET A 2 -6.93 -4.10 20.57
C MET A 2 -7.54 -4.41 19.19
N LYS A 3 -6.72 -4.85 18.23
CA LYS A 3 -7.15 -5.21 16.85
C LYS A 3 -8.19 -6.34 16.85
N ILE A 4 -7.94 -7.40 17.64
CA ILE A 4 -8.87 -8.54 17.80
C ILE A 4 -10.18 -8.12 18.46
N ASN A 5 -10.12 -7.22 19.45
CA ASN A 5 -11.34 -6.75 20.13
C ASN A 5 -12.24 -5.96 19.17
N LYS A 6 -11.68 -5.11 18.30
CA LYS A 6 -12.44 -4.43 17.25
C LYS A 6 -13.12 -5.44 16.30
N LEU A 7 -12.42 -6.52 15.90
CA LEU A 7 -13.01 -7.58 15.09
C LEU A 7 -14.15 -8.28 15.83
N ARG A 8 -13.98 -8.60 17.12
CA ARG A 8 -15.03 -9.23 17.95
C ARG A 8 -16.25 -8.35 18.12
N GLU A 9 -16.09 -7.03 18.18
CA GLU A 9 -17.25 -6.09 18.19
C GLU A 9 -18.05 -6.20 16.90
N VAL A 10 -17.40 -6.26 15.74
CA VAL A 10 -18.06 -6.46 14.45
C VAL A 10 -18.70 -7.87 14.37
N MET A 11 -18.01 -8.89 14.86
CA MET A 11 -18.58 -10.24 14.94
C MET A 11 -19.90 -10.25 15.73
N ASN A 12 -19.93 -9.57 16.89
CA ASN A 12 -21.14 -9.46 17.71
C ASN A 12 -22.28 -8.74 16.94
N GLN A 13 -21.98 -7.63 16.28
CA GLN A 13 -22.96 -6.87 15.49
C GLN A 13 -23.56 -7.69 14.34
N LYS A 14 -22.74 -8.54 13.71
CA LYS A 14 -23.15 -9.42 12.60
C LYS A 14 -23.69 -10.78 13.06
N GLY A 15 -23.66 -11.07 14.36
CA GLY A 15 -24.06 -12.37 14.94
C GLY A 15 -23.16 -13.53 14.50
N LEU A 16 -21.86 -13.26 14.26
CA LEU A 16 -20.88 -14.27 13.88
C LEU A 16 -20.33 -14.98 15.12
N GLU A 17 -20.29 -16.31 15.07
CA GLU A 17 -19.75 -17.14 16.16
C GLU A 17 -18.24 -17.35 16.03
N ALA A 18 -17.76 -17.40 14.78
CA ALA A 18 -16.33 -17.45 14.46
C ALA A 18 -16.04 -16.71 13.16
N VAL A 19 -14.74 -16.40 12.94
CA VAL A 19 -14.22 -15.82 11.70
C VAL A 19 -13.00 -16.60 11.28
N VAL A 20 -12.91 -16.96 10.00
CA VAL A 20 -11.75 -17.58 9.36
C VAL A 20 -11.01 -16.52 8.55
N ILE A 21 -9.72 -16.37 8.82
CA ILE A 21 -8.82 -15.45 8.12
C ILE A 21 -7.80 -16.27 7.32
N LEU A 22 -7.84 -16.11 6.00
CA LEU A 22 -6.95 -16.76 5.05
C LEU A 22 -5.93 -15.79 4.46
N SER A 23 -6.26 -14.50 4.37
CA SER A 23 -5.38 -13.45 3.89
C SER A 23 -4.06 -13.39 4.68
N PRO A 24 -2.88 -13.44 4.01
CA PRO A 24 -1.60 -13.29 4.70
C PRO A 24 -1.43 -11.91 5.35
N TYR A 25 -1.98 -10.86 4.77
CA TYR A 25 -1.93 -9.51 5.32
C TYR A 25 -2.80 -9.38 6.57
N ASN A 26 -4.04 -9.84 6.52
CA ASN A 26 -4.97 -9.78 7.66
C ASN A 26 -4.54 -10.72 8.78
N ARG A 27 -3.99 -11.90 8.44
CA ARG A 27 -3.34 -12.79 9.41
C ARG A 27 -2.20 -12.09 10.14
N ARG A 28 -1.25 -11.48 9.39
CA ARG A 28 -0.14 -10.72 9.98
C ARG A 28 -0.64 -9.56 10.83
N TYR A 29 -1.61 -8.80 10.34
CA TYR A 29 -2.18 -7.66 11.06
C TYR A 29 -2.74 -8.03 12.43
N LEU A 30 -3.50 -9.14 12.49
CA LEU A 30 -4.19 -9.58 13.70
C LEU A 30 -3.27 -10.34 14.67
N SER A 31 -2.34 -11.14 14.16
CA SER A 31 -1.53 -12.04 14.99
C SER A 31 -0.05 -11.65 15.12
N GLY A 32 0.46 -10.80 14.25
CA GLY A 32 1.90 -10.51 14.12
C GLY A 32 2.69 -11.64 13.42
N PHE A 33 2.04 -12.75 13.07
CA PHE A 33 2.72 -13.89 12.44
C PHE A 33 3.14 -13.61 11.01
N THR A 34 4.43 -13.79 10.72
CA THR A 34 5.04 -13.49 9.42
C THR A 34 5.31 -14.72 8.54
N GLY A 35 4.99 -15.93 9.02
CA GLY A 35 5.17 -17.17 8.25
C GLY A 35 4.30 -17.20 7.00
N THR A 36 4.77 -17.89 5.95
CA THR A 36 4.09 -17.93 4.65
C THR A 36 2.88 -18.87 4.61
N SER A 37 2.74 -19.76 5.60
CA SER A 37 1.63 -20.71 5.70
C SER A 37 0.94 -20.60 7.06
N GLY A 38 -0.36 -20.38 7.06
CA GLY A 38 -1.17 -20.28 8.27
C GLY A 38 -2.52 -19.63 8.01
N SER A 39 -3.44 -19.84 8.94
CA SER A 39 -4.77 -19.24 8.97
C SER A 39 -5.17 -18.91 10.40
N LEU A 40 -6.12 -17.99 10.58
CA LEU A 40 -6.67 -17.73 11.91
C LEU A 40 -8.11 -18.23 11.99
N LEU A 41 -8.46 -18.79 13.14
CA LEU A 41 -9.85 -19.00 13.54
C LEU A 41 -10.07 -18.20 14.83
N ILE A 42 -10.88 -17.15 14.74
CA ILE A 42 -11.13 -16.22 15.84
C ILE A 42 -12.60 -16.36 16.26
N THR A 43 -12.82 -16.57 17.55
CA THR A 43 -14.15 -16.60 18.17
C THR A 43 -14.25 -15.50 19.22
N GLN A 44 -15.41 -15.37 19.89
CA GLN A 44 -15.55 -14.41 20.99
C GLN A 44 -14.53 -14.64 22.13
N ASN A 45 -14.13 -15.89 22.35
CA ASN A 45 -13.32 -16.28 23.51
C ASN A 45 -11.96 -16.87 23.17
N LYS A 46 -11.72 -17.26 21.90
CA LYS A 46 -10.48 -17.89 21.44
C LYS A 46 -9.89 -17.15 20.24
N SER A 47 -8.58 -17.19 20.14
CA SER A 47 -7.83 -16.76 18.96
C SER A 47 -6.86 -17.88 18.63
N LEU A 48 -7.12 -18.60 17.54
CA LEU A 48 -6.32 -19.75 17.11
C LEU A 48 -5.52 -19.38 15.87
N LEU A 49 -4.23 -19.69 15.86
CA LEU A 49 -3.36 -19.65 14.69
C LEU A 49 -3.04 -21.07 14.26
N ILE A 50 -3.59 -21.48 13.13
CA ILE A 50 -3.38 -22.81 12.55
C ILE A 50 -2.23 -22.70 11.54
N THR A 51 -1.19 -23.53 11.71
CA THR A 51 -0.03 -23.57 10.81
C THR A 51 0.58 -24.96 10.78
N ASP A 52 1.55 -25.21 9.91
CA ASP A 52 2.23 -26.51 9.85
C ASP A 52 3.49 -26.55 10.75
N PHE A 53 4.04 -27.78 10.89
CA PHE A 53 5.17 -28.05 11.79
C PHE A 53 6.40 -27.16 11.57
N ARG A 54 6.59 -26.62 10.34
CA ARG A 54 7.74 -25.75 9.98
C ARG A 54 7.69 -24.41 10.71
N TYR A 55 6.50 -23.96 11.11
CA TYR A 55 6.27 -22.64 11.66
C TYR A 55 5.83 -22.63 13.13
N ILE A 56 5.67 -23.79 13.78
CA ILE A 56 5.15 -23.86 15.17
C ILE A 56 5.98 -23.01 16.14
N GLN A 57 7.31 -23.11 16.07
CA GLN A 57 8.17 -22.30 16.94
C GLN A 57 8.03 -20.81 16.63
N GLN A 58 8.12 -20.41 15.38
CA GLN A 58 7.96 -19.00 14.95
C GLN A 58 6.59 -18.44 15.34
N ALA A 59 5.53 -19.23 15.18
CA ALA A 59 4.17 -18.83 15.55
C ALA A 59 4.04 -18.59 17.07
N ASN A 60 4.60 -19.47 17.90
CA ASN A 60 4.61 -19.29 19.36
C ASN A 60 5.42 -18.05 19.79
N ASP A 61 6.52 -17.75 19.10
CA ASP A 61 7.34 -16.59 19.40
C ASP A 61 6.68 -15.28 19.00
N GLN A 62 5.97 -15.25 17.87
CA GLN A 62 5.40 -14.04 17.26
C GLN A 62 3.95 -13.76 17.68
N ALA A 63 3.12 -14.80 17.76
CA ALA A 63 1.66 -14.67 17.97
C ALA A 63 1.26 -15.02 19.40
N GLN A 64 1.85 -14.36 20.40
CA GLN A 64 1.69 -14.68 21.82
C GLN A 64 0.24 -14.59 22.35
N ASP A 65 -0.62 -13.83 21.68
CA ASP A 65 -2.06 -13.71 22.00
C ASP A 65 -2.90 -14.83 21.35
N PHE A 66 -2.25 -15.80 20.67
CA PHE A 66 -2.90 -16.89 19.96
C PHE A 66 -2.50 -18.27 20.50
N GLU A 67 -3.46 -19.19 20.53
CA GLU A 67 -3.18 -20.61 20.68
C GLU A 67 -2.71 -21.16 19.32
N VAL A 68 -1.51 -21.71 19.26
CA VAL A 68 -0.93 -22.23 18.02
C VAL A 68 -1.33 -23.69 17.84
N ILE A 69 -1.96 -24.00 16.72
CA ILE A 69 -2.44 -25.33 16.37
C ILE A 69 -1.66 -25.89 15.17
N ASN A 70 -1.10 -27.08 15.33
CA ASN A 70 -0.53 -27.81 14.19
C ASN A 70 -1.65 -28.38 13.30
N GLN A 71 -1.60 -28.06 12.00
CA GLN A 71 -2.68 -28.45 11.08
C GLN A 71 -2.79 -29.97 10.80
N GLU A 72 -1.70 -30.72 10.88
CA GLU A 72 -1.65 -32.20 10.66
C GLU A 72 -2.46 -32.67 9.45
N GLY A 73 -2.21 -32.05 8.27
CA GLY A 73 -2.95 -32.34 7.05
C GLY A 73 -3.35 -31.07 6.29
N PRO A 74 -4.43 -31.11 5.47
CA PRO A 74 -4.90 -29.92 4.78
C PRO A 74 -5.41 -28.84 5.75
N MET A 75 -4.99 -27.61 5.53
CA MET A 75 -5.36 -26.45 6.36
C MET A 75 -6.89 -26.34 6.59
N LEU A 76 -7.66 -26.38 5.53
CA LEU A 76 -9.12 -26.25 5.60
C LEU A 76 -9.78 -27.45 6.29
N GLY A 77 -9.18 -28.63 6.18
CA GLY A 77 -9.62 -29.81 6.94
C GLY A 77 -9.52 -29.57 8.44
N LYS A 78 -8.40 -29.01 8.92
CA LYS A 78 -8.21 -28.68 10.34
C LYS A 78 -9.15 -27.56 10.79
N ILE A 79 -9.36 -26.55 9.96
CA ILE A 79 -10.34 -25.47 10.26
C ILE A 79 -11.75 -26.06 10.41
N ASN A 80 -12.19 -26.93 9.51
CA ASN A 80 -13.49 -27.57 9.60
C ASN A 80 -13.65 -28.46 10.85
N GLU A 81 -12.59 -29.18 11.24
CA GLU A 81 -12.56 -29.95 12.50
C GLU A 81 -12.80 -29.03 13.70
N LEU A 82 -12.08 -27.91 13.80
CA LEU A 82 -12.21 -26.94 14.89
C LEU A 82 -13.58 -26.24 14.89
N ILE A 83 -14.13 -25.94 13.72
CA ILE A 83 -15.50 -25.40 13.59
C ILE A 83 -16.53 -26.40 14.13
N LYS A 84 -16.39 -27.66 13.78
CA LYS A 84 -17.26 -28.73 14.22
C LYS A 84 -17.14 -28.99 15.72
N GLU A 85 -15.94 -29.04 16.25
CA GLU A 85 -15.68 -29.20 17.69
C GLU A 85 -16.28 -28.04 18.51
N GLY A 86 -16.14 -26.81 18.01
CA GLY A 86 -16.72 -25.62 18.62
C GLY A 86 -18.23 -25.48 18.42
N GLN A 87 -18.83 -26.32 17.58
CA GLN A 87 -20.25 -26.29 17.19
C GLN A 87 -20.71 -24.96 16.60
N TYR A 88 -19.77 -24.22 15.97
CA TYR A 88 -20.05 -22.91 15.35
C TYR A 88 -20.92 -23.09 14.10
N LYS A 89 -21.97 -22.26 13.97
CA LYS A 89 -22.97 -22.34 12.91
C LYS A 89 -22.87 -21.18 11.92
N LYS A 90 -22.50 -20.01 12.38
CA LYS A 90 -22.39 -18.82 11.53
C LYS A 90 -20.96 -18.28 11.54
N ILE A 91 -20.30 -18.42 10.38
CA ILE A 91 -18.86 -18.20 10.21
C ILE A 91 -18.63 -17.04 9.25
N GLY A 92 -17.83 -16.05 9.68
CA GLY A 92 -17.34 -14.98 8.79
C GLY A 92 -16.15 -15.46 7.95
N VAL A 93 -16.16 -15.13 6.65
CA VAL A 93 -15.07 -15.41 5.72
C VAL A 93 -14.76 -14.21 4.83
N GLU A 94 -13.51 -14.05 4.41
CA GLU A 94 -13.03 -12.98 3.53
C GLU A 94 -13.44 -13.26 2.08
N THR A 95 -14.71 -13.00 1.73
CA THR A 95 -15.32 -13.40 0.44
C THR A 95 -14.66 -12.81 -0.80
N HIS A 96 -13.98 -11.68 -0.68
CA HIS A 96 -13.23 -11.04 -1.78
C HIS A 96 -11.83 -11.64 -2.01
N LEU A 97 -11.34 -12.46 -1.09
CA LEU A 97 -10.00 -13.06 -1.13
C LEU A 97 -10.04 -14.58 -1.22
N ILE A 98 -11.08 -15.21 -0.65
CA ILE A 98 -11.21 -16.67 -0.64
C ILE A 98 -11.44 -17.19 -2.07
N THR A 99 -10.70 -18.22 -2.45
CA THR A 99 -10.94 -18.89 -3.73
C THR A 99 -12.23 -19.70 -3.69
N TYR A 100 -12.82 -19.97 -4.87
CA TYR A 100 -14.02 -20.81 -4.95
C TYR A 100 -13.80 -22.19 -4.34
N ASN A 101 -12.64 -22.80 -4.52
CA ASN A 101 -12.31 -24.11 -3.95
C ASN A 101 -12.22 -24.04 -2.41
N GLU A 102 -11.63 -23.00 -1.87
CA GLU A 102 -11.56 -22.79 -0.41
C GLU A 102 -12.94 -22.55 0.17
N TYR A 103 -13.76 -21.73 -0.50
CA TYR A 103 -15.15 -21.50 -0.09
C TYR A 103 -15.94 -22.80 -0.03
N GLN A 104 -15.86 -23.63 -1.10
CA GLN A 104 -16.53 -24.94 -1.12
C GLN A 104 -15.99 -25.91 -0.06
N ALA A 105 -14.69 -25.85 0.24
CA ALA A 105 -14.08 -26.71 1.25
C ALA A 105 -14.49 -26.33 2.68
N LEU A 106 -14.84 -25.05 2.93
CA LEU A 106 -15.40 -24.56 4.19
C LEU A 106 -16.93 -24.71 4.25
N ASP A 107 -17.59 -24.77 3.10
CA ASP A 107 -19.04 -24.92 3.01
C ASP A 107 -19.41 -26.35 3.38
N THR A 108 -19.93 -26.51 4.57
CA THR A 108 -20.55 -27.74 5.03
C THR A 108 -22.04 -27.51 5.15
N GLU A 109 -22.88 -28.54 4.94
CA GLU A 109 -24.34 -28.44 5.08
C GLU A 109 -24.79 -27.94 6.46
N ALA A 110 -23.88 -27.85 7.42
CA ALA A 110 -24.15 -27.47 8.80
C ALA A 110 -23.71 -26.03 9.16
N VAL A 111 -23.09 -25.28 8.24
CA VAL A 111 -22.46 -23.99 8.51
C VAL A 111 -22.97 -22.92 7.54
N GLU A 112 -23.43 -21.80 8.09
CA GLU A 112 -23.74 -20.58 7.32
C GLU A 112 -22.47 -19.74 7.17
N LEU A 113 -21.97 -19.58 5.94
CA LEU A 113 -20.86 -18.66 5.64
C LEU A 113 -21.39 -17.26 5.36
N SER A 114 -20.82 -16.28 6.03
CA SER A 114 -21.18 -14.86 5.91
C SER A 114 -19.96 -14.02 5.50
N SER A 115 -20.17 -13.02 4.66
CA SER A 115 -19.08 -12.11 4.23
C SER A 115 -18.62 -11.20 5.36
N ILE A 116 -17.28 -11.11 5.49
CA ILE A 116 -16.59 -10.08 6.26
C ILE A 116 -15.72 -9.19 5.36
N GLU A 117 -16.07 -9.11 4.07
CA GLU A 117 -15.39 -8.22 3.12
C GLU A 117 -15.27 -6.80 3.68
N GLY A 118 -14.07 -6.23 3.60
CA GLY A 118 -13.76 -4.88 4.04
C GLY A 118 -13.71 -4.65 5.56
N VAL A 119 -14.06 -5.64 6.39
CA VAL A 119 -14.11 -5.48 7.85
C VAL A 119 -12.72 -5.24 8.43
N ILE A 120 -11.76 -6.08 8.10
CA ILE A 120 -10.40 -5.98 8.63
C ILE A 120 -9.66 -4.84 7.95
N GLU A 121 -9.87 -4.67 6.66
CA GLU A 121 -9.32 -3.57 5.87
C GLU A 121 -9.75 -2.21 6.44
N THR A 122 -10.99 -2.05 6.87
CA THR A 122 -11.48 -0.85 7.56
C THR A 122 -10.76 -0.62 8.89
N ILE A 123 -10.52 -1.68 9.67
CA ILE A 123 -9.75 -1.56 10.93
C ILE A 123 -8.30 -1.17 10.64
N ARG A 124 -7.70 -1.67 9.55
CA ARG A 124 -6.33 -1.37 9.10
C ARG A 124 -6.14 0.06 8.62
N MET A 125 -7.20 0.75 8.17
CA MET A 125 -7.08 2.15 7.73
C MET A 125 -6.50 3.04 8.83
N ILE A 126 -6.86 2.82 10.10
CA ILE A 126 -6.38 3.60 11.24
C ILE A 126 -5.14 2.93 11.84
N LYS A 127 -3.98 3.49 11.59
CA LYS A 127 -2.69 2.96 12.01
C LYS A 127 -2.42 3.24 13.49
N ASP A 128 -1.83 2.28 14.19
CA ASP A 128 -1.29 2.51 15.52
C ASP A 128 0.14 3.11 15.44
N GLU A 129 0.69 3.51 16.59
CA GLU A 129 2.02 4.13 16.67
C GLU A 129 3.14 3.22 16.15
N PHE A 130 3.00 1.89 16.32
CA PHE A 130 3.97 0.94 15.81
C PHE A 130 3.93 0.90 14.29
N GLU A 131 2.75 0.83 13.69
CA GLU A 131 2.54 0.81 12.23
C GLU A 131 3.07 2.09 11.58
N ILE A 132 2.73 3.25 12.14
CA ILE A 132 3.23 4.57 11.68
C ILE A 132 4.76 4.61 11.69
N LYS A 133 5.39 4.05 12.75
CA LYS A 133 6.85 4.00 12.85
C LYS A 133 7.49 3.11 11.77
N GLN A 134 6.86 1.98 11.41
CA GLN A 134 7.39 1.11 10.35
C GLN A 134 7.26 1.79 8.98
N ILE A 135 6.13 2.43 8.70
CA ILE A 135 5.91 3.22 7.46
C ILE A 135 6.94 4.35 7.37
N GLN A 136 7.21 5.07 8.48
CA GLN A 136 8.25 6.10 8.49
C GLN A 136 9.65 5.53 8.16
N LYS A 137 9.96 4.33 8.64
CA LYS A 137 11.24 3.67 8.33
C LYS A 137 11.33 3.26 6.85
N ALA A 138 10.25 2.76 6.29
CA ALA A 138 10.18 2.48 4.86
C ALA A 138 10.36 3.76 4.03
N ALA A 139 9.72 4.87 4.43
CA ALA A 139 9.85 6.19 3.81
C ALA A 139 11.28 6.76 3.93
N ASP A 140 11.94 6.62 5.09
CA ASP A 140 13.33 7.05 5.26
C ASP A 140 14.28 6.30 4.28
N ILE A 141 14.02 5.01 4.01
CA ILE A 141 14.81 4.20 3.05
C ILE A 141 14.65 4.71 1.62
N VAL A 142 13.44 5.04 1.19
CA VAL A 142 13.23 5.56 -0.17
C VAL A 142 13.81 6.96 -0.35
N ASP A 143 13.75 7.81 0.66
CA ASP A 143 14.40 9.13 0.63
C ASP A 143 15.93 8.99 0.43
N GLU A 144 16.59 8.12 1.20
CA GLU A 144 18.01 7.82 1.03
C GLU A 144 18.31 7.21 -0.34
N THR A 145 17.41 6.37 -0.87
CA THR A 145 17.57 5.76 -2.20
C THR A 145 17.48 6.80 -3.31
N TYR A 146 16.53 7.71 -3.23
CA TYR A 146 16.43 8.81 -4.20
C TYR A 146 17.70 9.68 -4.23
N GLU A 147 18.19 10.08 -3.06
CA GLU A 147 19.44 10.85 -2.96
C GLU A 147 20.66 10.09 -3.52
N HIS A 148 20.69 8.76 -3.35
CA HIS A 148 21.73 7.91 -3.91
C HIS A 148 21.66 7.90 -5.43
N ILE A 149 20.49 7.69 -6.01
CA ILE A 149 20.27 7.62 -7.46
C ILE A 149 20.60 8.93 -8.14
N LEU A 150 20.25 10.08 -7.57
CA LEU A 150 20.62 11.39 -8.13
C LEU A 150 22.13 11.58 -8.30
N LYS A 151 22.95 10.91 -7.50
CA LYS A 151 24.42 10.96 -7.59
C LYS A 151 25.01 9.88 -8.52
N TRP A 152 24.24 8.82 -8.77
CA TRP A 152 24.71 7.63 -9.46
C TRP A 152 24.29 7.57 -10.94
N VAL A 153 23.07 7.98 -11.25
CA VAL A 153 22.49 7.90 -12.60
C VAL A 153 23.22 8.79 -13.59
N LYS A 154 23.39 8.28 -14.83
CA LYS A 154 24.07 8.99 -15.92
C LYS A 154 23.38 8.68 -17.24
N PRO A 155 23.46 9.59 -18.23
CA PRO A 155 23.03 9.27 -19.60
C PRO A 155 23.80 8.05 -20.13
N GLY A 156 23.13 7.24 -20.93
CA GLY A 156 23.67 5.98 -21.47
C GLY A 156 23.35 4.74 -20.65
N MET A 157 22.89 4.88 -19.40
CA MET A 157 22.37 3.77 -18.59
C MET A 157 20.96 3.39 -19.06
N THR A 158 20.58 2.14 -18.84
CA THR A 158 19.22 1.68 -19.05
C THR A 158 18.35 1.91 -17.82
N GLU A 159 17.04 1.99 -18.00
CA GLU A 159 16.09 2.07 -16.89
C GLU A 159 16.21 0.84 -15.95
N ASN A 160 16.48 -0.35 -16.50
CA ASN A 160 16.72 -1.58 -15.73
C ASN A 160 18.00 -1.50 -14.86
N GLU A 161 19.07 -0.84 -15.33
CA GLU A 161 20.27 -0.63 -14.51
C GLU A 161 19.95 0.27 -13.32
N VAL A 162 19.16 1.34 -13.52
CA VAL A 162 18.71 2.21 -12.43
C VAL A 162 17.83 1.43 -11.45
N ASN A 163 16.86 0.66 -11.91
CA ASN A 163 16.01 -0.19 -11.06
C ASN A 163 16.85 -1.16 -10.22
N ASN A 164 17.81 -1.85 -10.82
CA ASN A 164 18.66 -2.82 -10.12
C ASN A 164 19.48 -2.14 -9.02
N GLU A 165 20.01 -0.94 -9.27
CA GLU A 165 20.76 -0.16 -8.28
C GLU A 165 19.84 0.26 -7.12
N MET A 166 18.62 0.72 -7.41
CA MET A 166 17.63 1.09 -6.40
C MET A 166 17.30 -0.10 -5.48
N GLU A 167 16.98 -1.26 -6.07
CA GLU A 167 16.65 -2.48 -5.31
C GLU A 167 17.83 -2.92 -4.41
N MET A 168 19.06 -2.90 -4.94
CA MET A 168 20.27 -3.25 -4.18
C MET A 168 20.49 -2.26 -3.03
N PHE A 169 20.32 -0.96 -3.28
CA PHE A 169 20.52 0.07 -2.27
C PHE A 169 19.46 -0.03 -1.16
N MET A 170 18.17 -0.14 -1.49
CA MET A 170 17.09 -0.29 -0.51
C MET A 170 17.32 -1.51 0.40
N ARG A 171 17.72 -2.66 -0.18
CA ARG A 171 18.08 -3.85 0.61
C ARG A 171 19.26 -3.62 1.53
N SER A 172 20.27 -2.88 1.08
CA SER A 172 21.43 -2.52 1.92
C SER A 172 21.06 -1.64 3.11
N LYS A 173 19.91 -0.94 3.02
CA LYS A 173 19.36 -0.09 4.09
C LYS A 173 18.35 -0.82 4.99
N GLY A 174 18.13 -2.10 4.75
CA GLY A 174 17.29 -2.97 5.58
C GLY A 174 15.90 -3.27 5.02
N ALA A 175 15.56 -2.81 3.83
CA ALA A 175 14.33 -3.24 3.17
C ALA A 175 14.38 -4.73 2.83
N THR A 176 13.25 -5.40 2.94
CA THR A 176 13.11 -6.80 2.50
C THR A 176 13.18 -6.89 0.96
N CYS A 177 12.55 -5.96 0.28
CA CYS A 177 12.52 -5.77 -1.18
C CYS A 177 11.86 -4.43 -1.49
N SER A 178 11.72 -4.09 -2.78
CA SER A 178 10.76 -3.07 -3.22
C SER A 178 9.33 -3.48 -2.82
N SER A 179 8.46 -2.49 -2.60
CA SER A 179 7.04 -2.71 -2.22
C SER A 179 6.18 -3.12 -3.42
N PHE A 180 6.59 -2.73 -4.63
CA PHE A 180 5.98 -3.06 -5.92
C PHE A 180 7.04 -3.04 -7.04
N ASP A 181 6.62 -3.40 -8.27
CA ASP A 181 7.49 -3.33 -9.44
C ASP A 181 7.87 -1.88 -9.74
N THR A 182 9.12 -1.52 -9.48
CA THR A 182 9.65 -0.17 -9.62
C THR A 182 9.44 0.39 -11.02
N ILE A 183 8.89 1.59 -11.11
CA ILE A 183 8.78 2.36 -12.33
C ILE A 183 10.04 3.21 -12.49
N VAL A 184 10.72 3.02 -13.61
CA VAL A 184 11.74 3.94 -14.11
C VAL A 184 11.35 4.26 -15.55
N ALA A 185 10.73 5.42 -15.73
CA ALA A 185 10.17 5.80 -17.03
C ALA A 185 10.86 7.09 -17.54
N SER A 186 11.69 6.96 -18.57
CA SER A 186 12.49 8.04 -19.09
C SER A 186 11.98 8.56 -20.45
N GLY A 187 12.09 9.89 -20.67
CA GLY A 187 11.68 10.57 -21.89
C GLY A 187 10.22 10.32 -22.22
N HIS A 188 9.92 9.85 -23.46
CA HIS A 188 8.54 9.58 -23.91
C HIS A 188 7.82 8.51 -23.07
N ARG A 189 8.57 7.58 -22.44
CA ARG A 189 7.97 6.54 -21.59
C ARG A 189 7.40 7.11 -20.27
N GLY A 190 7.82 8.31 -19.86
CA GLY A 190 7.17 9.03 -18.77
C GLY A 190 5.67 9.29 -18.99
N ALA A 191 5.17 9.21 -20.24
CA ALA A 191 3.74 9.25 -20.56
C ALA A 191 2.97 7.98 -20.14
N LEU A 192 3.66 6.93 -19.70
CA LEU A 192 3.08 5.68 -19.22
C LEU A 192 2.97 5.71 -17.70
N PRO A 193 1.78 5.86 -17.09
CA PRO A 193 1.64 5.90 -15.62
C PRO A 193 2.24 4.68 -14.92
N HIS A 194 2.15 3.50 -15.55
CA HIS A 194 2.73 2.24 -15.07
C HIS A 194 3.93 1.79 -15.92
N GLY A 195 4.81 2.73 -16.24
CA GLY A 195 6.00 2.50 -17.07
C GLY A 195 7.12 1.75 -16.32
N VAL A 196 6.88 0.48 -15.94
CA VAL A 196 7.90 -0.37 -15.30
C VAL A 196 9.21 -0.30 -16.06
N ALA A 197 10.34 -0.32 -15.34
CA ALA A 197 11.70 -0.23 -15.88
C ALA A 197 11.94 -1.17 -17.07
N SER A 198 12.60 -0.67 -18.08
CA SER A 198 12.84 -1.38 -19.36
C SER A 198 14.31 -1.29 -19.79
N ASN A 199 14.61 -1.83 -20.97
CA ASN A 199 15.92 -1.68 -21.60
C ASN A 199 16.10 -0.36 -22.35
N LYS A 200 15.15 0.61 -22.23
CA LYS A 200 15.35 1.93 -22.81
C LYS A 200 16.57 2.59 -22.19
N VAL A 201 17.42 3.13 -23.05
CA VAL A 201 18.59 3.92 -22.66
C VAL A 201 18.13 5.33 -22.30
N ILE A 202 18.60 5.83 -21.19
CA ILE A 202 18.40 7.21 -20.71
C ILE A 202 19.27 8.14 -21.54
N GLU A 203 18.68 9.20 -22.08
CA GLU A 203 19.33 10.14 -22.98
C GLU A 203 19.35 11.57 -22.38
N GLU A 204 20.27 12.40 -22.87
CA GLU A 204 20.28 13.84 -22.55
C GLU A 204 18.96 14.49 -22.94
N GLY A 205 18.39 15.30 -22.04
CA GLY A 205 17.07 15.95 -22.20
C GLY A 205 15.89 15.10 -21.72
N ASP A 206 16.11 13.85 -21.30
CA ASP A 206 15.05 13.02 -20.73
C ASP A 206 14.62 13.53 -19.34
N MET A 207 13.31 13.65 -19.14
CA MET A 207 12.72 13.61 -17.80
C MET A 207 12.60 12.16 -17.39
N ILE A 208 12.95 11.85 -16.15
CA ILE A 208 12.89 10.51 -15.58
C ILE A 208 11.92 10.52 -14.41
N THR A 209 10.87 9.73 -14.51
CA THR A 209 9.98 9.44 -13.37
C THR A 209 10.44 8.16 -12.70
N LEU A 210 10.82 8.29 -11.43
CA LEU A 210 11.05 7.17 -10.52
C LEU A 210 9.84 7.05 -9.60
N ASP A 211 9.16 5.90 -9.65
CA ASP A 211 8.07 5.57 -8.75
C ASP A 211 8.38 4.22 -8.12
N PHE A 212 8.59 4.23 -6.81
CA PHE A 212 9.13 3.10 -6.08
C PHE A 212 8.83 3.18 -4.59
N GLY A 213 8.91 2.05 -3.94
CA GLY A 213 8.73 1.98 -2.51
C GLY A 213 9.56 0.88 -1.87
N ALA A 214 9.76 0.95 -0.57
CA ALA A 214 10.45 -0.05 0.22
C ALA A 214 9.47 -0.88 1.06
N LEU A 215 9.69 -2.19 1.14
CA LEU A 215 9.03 -3.07 2.10
C LEU A 215 9.94 -3.24 3.31
N TYR A 216 9.57 -2.65 4.45
CA TYR A 216 10.31 -2.73 5.70
C TYR A 216 9.44 -3.29 6.82
N GLU A 217 9.88 -4.38 7.46
CA GLU A 217 9.12 -5.05 8.53
C GLU A 217 7.62 -5.26 8.18
N GLY A 218 7.35 -5.56 6.88
CA GLY A 218 6.04 -5.83 6.32
C GLY A 218 5.15 -4.62 6.06
N TYR A 219 5.64 -3.42 6.31
CA TYR A 219 4.98 -2.17 5.93
C TYR A 219 5.66 -1.55 4.72
N VAL A 220 4.89 -0.86 3.93
CA VAL A 220 5.35 -0.28 2.67
C VAL A 220 5.52 1.23 2.76
N SER A 221 6.37 1.78 1.89
CA SER A 221 6.34 3.17 1.46
C SER A 221 6.08 3.25 -0.03
N ASP A 222 5.74 4.43 -0.48
CA ASP A 222 5.47 4.77 -1.86
C ASP A 222 5.94 6.21 -2.15
N ILE A 223 6.72 6.41 -3.19
CA ILE A 223 7.23 7.72 -3.57
C ILE A 223 7.42 7.84 -5.06
N THR A 224 6.93 8.93 -5.63
CA THR A 224 7.32 9.32 -6.99
C THR A 224 8.08 10.62 -7.00
N ARG A 225 9.19 10.63 -7.72
CA ARG A 225 9.94 11.83 -8.07
C ARG A 225 10.26 11.84 -9.56
N THR A 226 10.14 13.01 -10.16
CA THR A 226 10.55 13.24 -11.54
C THR A 226 11.72 14.25 -11.56
N PHE A 227 12.76 13.97 -12.29
CA PHE A 227 13.94 14.85 -12.49
C PHE A 227 14.42 14.77 -13.94
N ALA A 228 15.39 15.59 -14.34
CA ALA A 228 15.90 15.61 -15.70
C ALA A 228 17.38 15.22 -15.76
N ILE A 229 17.78 14.58 -16.87
CA ILE A 229 19.18 14.43 -17.29
C ILE A 229 19.46 15.45 -18.39
N GLY A 230 20.31 16.45 -18.11
CA GLY A 230 20.46 17.61 -19.01
C GLY A 230 19.21 18.46 -19.08
N GLU A 231 19.20 19.43 -20.01
CA GLU A 231 18.12 20.43 -20.10
C GLU A 231 16.84 19.86 -20.72
N PRO A 232 15.73 19.75 -19.97
CA PRO A 232 14.49 19.23 -20.50
C PRO A 232 13.75 20.25 -21.36
N LYS A 233 12.78 19.78 -22.18
CA LYS A 233 11.91 20.65 -22.99
C LYS A 233 11.13 21.62 -22.09
N GLU A 234 10.95 22.86 -22.54
CA GLU A 234 10.22 23.90 -21.79
C GLU A 234 8.80 23.49 -21.42
N GLU A 235 8.11 22.72 -22.29
CA GLU A 235 6.77 22.22 -22.00
C GLU A 235 6.79 21.22 -20.82
N MET A 236 7.81 20.40 -20.70
CA MET A 236 7.98 19.48 -19.56
C MET A 236 8.25 20.23 -18.26
N LYS A 237 9.01 21.31 -18.27
CA LYS A 237 9.17 22.18 -17.10
C LYS A 237 7.84 22.82 -16.68
N LYS A 238 7.05 23.27 -17.65
CA LYS A 238 5.71 23.80 -17.38
C LYS A 238 4.82 22.74 -16.74
N ILE A 239 4.77 21.53 -17.30
CA ILE A 239 4.00 20.40 -16.74
C ILE A 239 4.48 20.07 -15.32
N TYR A 240 5.80 20.05 -15.10
CA TYR A 240 6.37 19.81 -13.77
C TYR A 240 5.84 20.80 -12.73
N ASN A 241 5.86 22.09 -13.04
CA ASN A 241 5.41 23.13 -12.14
C ASN A 241 3.89 23.02 -11.84
N ILE A 242 3.08 22.62 -12.82
CA ILE A 242 1.63 22.40 -12.62
C ILE A 242 1.39 21.21 -11.68
N VAL A 243 2.10 20.10 -11.87
CA VAL A 243 1.99 18.93 -10.99
C VAL A 243 2.47 19.27 -9.58
N LEU A 244 3.57 20.00 -9.46
CA LEU A 244 4.08 20.45 -8.16
C LEU A 244 3.06 21.34 -7.44
N GLU A 245 2.45 22.31 -8.14
CA GLU A 245 1.40 23.16 -7.58
C GLU A 245 0.21 22.34 -7.09
N ALA A 246 -0.24 21.35 -7.89
CA ALA A 246 -1.33 20.47 -7.50
C ALA A 246 -1.01 19.64 -6.25
N GLN A 247 0.21 19.12 -6.16
CA GLN A 247 0.68 18.31 -5.03
C GLN A 247 0.82 19.16 -3.75
N LEU A 248 1.35 20.38 -3.87
CA LEU A 248 1.45 21.31 -2.75
C LEU A 248 0.07 21.78 -2.27
N ALA A 249 -0.86 22.06 -3.19
CA ALA A 249 -2.25 22.40 -2.84
C ALA A 249 -2.93 21.26 -2.07
N ALA A 250 -2.75 20.01 -2.49
CA ALA A 250 -3.27 18.85 -1.78
C ALA A 250 -2.69 18.75 -0.35
N LEU A 251 -1.36 18.88 -0.20
CA LEU A 251 -0.70 18.85 1.11
C LEU A 251 -1.19 19.92 2.08
N GLU A 252 -1.45 21.13 1.58
CA GLU A 252 -1.85 22.26 2.40
C GLU A 252 -3.32 22.19 2.79
N GLN A 253 -4.19 21.76 1.87
CA GLN A 253 -5.63 21.92 2.03
C GLN A 253 -6.34 20.68 2.57
N ILE A 254 -5.81 19.47 2.34
CA ILE A 254 -6.44 18.23 2.84
C ILE A 254 -6.37 18.18 4.37
N LYS A 255 -7.51 17.87 4.99
CA LYS A 255 -7.68 17.81 6.45
C LYS A 255 -8.55 16.64 6.84
N PRO A 256 -8.42 16.12 8.08
CA PRO A 256 -9.37 15.14 8.59
C PRO A 256 -10.81 15.68 8.52
N GLY A 257 -11.75 14.81 8.25
CA GLY A 257 -13.16 15.12 8.02
C GLY A 257 -13.55 15.34 6.56
N MET A 258 -12.58 15.55 5.66
CA MET A 258 -12.84 15.56 4.20
C MET A 258 -13.02 14.13 3.68
N THR A 259 -13.84 13.99 2.65
CA THR A 259 -13.96 12.72 1.91
C THR A 259 -12.79 12.54 0.94
N GLY A 260 -12.52 11.31 0.53
CA GLY A 260 -11.52 11.03 -0.51
C GLY A 260 -11.83 11.75 -1.82
N LYS A 261 -13.11 11.98 -2.12
CA LYS A 261 -13.55 12.76 -3.29
C LYS A 261 -13.19 14.25 -3.17
N GLU A 262 -13.42 14.86 -2.01
CA GLU A 262 -13.03 16.24 -1.77
C GLU A 262 -11.51 16.42 -1.84
N ALA A 263 -10.76 15.47 -1.30
CA ALA A 263 -9.30 15.46 -1.38
C ALA A 263 -8.80 15.36 -2.84
N ASP A 264 -9.33 14.42 -3.64
CA ASP A 264 -8.99 14.30 -5.07
C ASP A 264 -9.29 15.59 -5.85
N THR A 265 -10.43 16.23 -5.55
CA THR A 265 -10.89 17.43 -6.25
C THR A 265 -9.87 18.58 -6.13
N ILE A 266 -9.18 18.74 -4.99
CA ILE A 266 -8.21 19.83 -4.78
C ILE A 266 -7.10 19.79 -5.85
N ALA A 267 -6.41 18.67 -6.01
CA ALA A 267 -5.32 18.55 -6.99
C ALA A 267 -5.85 18.54 -8.42
N ARG A 268 -6.96 17.88 -8.65
CA ARG A 268 -7.59 17.77 -9.97
C ARG A 268 -8.03 19.11 -10.53
N ASP A 269 -8.59 19.97 -9.71
CA ASP A 269 -9.03 21.31 -10.13
C ASP A 269 -7.85 22.22 -10.49
N VAL A 270 -6.71 22.11 -9.79
CA VAL A 270 -5.47 22.79 -10.17
C VAL A 270 -5.05 22.35 -11.58
N ILE A 271 -4.87 21.05 -11.81
CA ILE A 271 -4.44 20.51 -13.11
C ILE A 271 -5.42 20.89 -14.21
N LYS A 272 -6.72 20.81 -13.94
CA LYS A 272 -7.79 21.15 -14.88
C LYS A 272 -7.78 22.65 -15.24
N SER A 273 -7.44 23.54 -14.31
CA SER A 273 -7.38 24.99 -14.56
C SER A 273 -6.32 25.37 -15.60
N TYR A 274 -5.27 24.54 -15.74
CA TYR A 274 -4.22 24.67 -16.76
C TYR A 274 -4.53 23.94 -18.08
N GLY A 275 -5.70 23.28 -18.19
CA GLY A 275 -6.14 22.58 -19.40
C GLY A 275 -5.67 21.14 -19.53
N TYR A 276 -5.06 20.55 -18.50
CA TYR A 276 -4.55 19.17 -18.50
C TYR A 276 -5.45 18.16 -17.78
N GLY A 277 -6.73 18.50 -17.55
CA GLY A 277 -7.65 17.64 -16.79
C GLY A 277 -7.83 16.22 -17.34
N GLU A 278 -7.76 16.04 -18.67
CA GLU A 278 -7.85 14.72 -19.32
C GLU A 278 -6.55 13.92 -19.20
N GLN A 279 -5.41 14.59 -19.02
CA GLN A 279 -4.09 13.98 -18.86
C GLN A 279 -3.80 13.52 -17.42
N PHE A 280 -4.67 13.84 -16.46
CA PHE A 280 -4.67 13.29 -15.10
C PHE A 280 -5.73 12.19 -14.99
N GLY A 281 -5.41 11.01 -15.49
CA GLY A 281 -6.35 9.91 -15.72
C GLY A 281 -6.58 8.97 -14.54
N HIS A 282 -5.90 9.13 -13.38
CA HIS A 282 -6.04 8.28 -12.20
C HIS A 282 -6.50 9.05 -10.96
N SER A 283 -6.67 8.38 -9.83
CA SER A 283 -6.99 8.98 -8.54
C SER A 283 -5.83 9.81 -7.99
N LEU A 284 -6.11 10.73 -7.07
CA LEU A 284 -5.07 11.48 -6.37
C LEU A 284 -4.18 10.59 -5.51
N GLY A 285 -4.70 9.47 -5.00
CA GLY A 285 -3.94 8.56 -4.16
C GLY A 285 -4.78 7.47 -3.50
N HIS A 286 -4.14 6.75 -2.61
CA HIS A 286 -4.70 5.59 -1.90
C HIS A 286 -4.13 5.50 -0.49
N GLY A 287 -4.69 4.60 0.32
CA GLY A 287 -4.11 4.22 1.60
C GLY A 287 -2.88 3.31 1.42
N ILE A 288 -1.95 3.39 2.35
CA ILE A 288 -0.79 2.50 2.44
C ILE A 288 -0.69 1.87 3.83
N GLY A 289 -0.01 0.74 3.92
CA GLY A 289 0.22 0.06 5.20
C GLY A 289 0.93 -1.27 5.04
N LEU A 290 0.23 -2.37 5.21
CA LEU A 290 0.74 -3.72 4.90
C LEU A 290 0.67 -4.02 3.40
N GLU A 291 -0.19 -3.33 2.67
CA GLU A 291 -0.31 -3.40 1.21
C GLU A 291 -0.04 -2.03 0.61
N VAL A 292 0.47 -2.00 -0.61
CA VAL A 292 0.69 -0.75 -1.35
C VAL A 292 -0.65 -0.04 -1.56
N HIS A 293 -1.64 -0.79 -2.04
CA HIS A 293 -2.98 -0.26 -2.26
C HIS A 293 -3.94 -0.79 -1.22
N GLU A 294 -4.28 0.04 -0.24
CA GLU A 294 -5.35 -0.25 0.72
C GLU A 294 -6.28 0.98 0.88
N GLY A 295 -7.29 0.86 1.72
CA GLY A 295 -8.16 2.02 2.01
C GLY A 295 -7.46 3.09 2.86
N PRO A 296 -7.92 4.36 2.73
CA PRO A 296 -8.97 4.85 1.87
C PRO A 296 -8.50 5.20 0.45
N ALA A 297 -9.37 5.17 -0.55
CA ALA A 297 -9.08 5.74 -1.87
C ALA A 297 -9.30 7.26 -1.85
N LEU A 298 -8.39 8.02 -2.47
CA LEU A 298 -8.55 9.45 -2.73
C LEU A 298 -8.93 9.63 -4.20
N SER A 299 -10.21 9.45 -4.50
CA SER A 299 -10.72 9.42 -5.87
C SER A 299 -12.08 10.11 -5.97
N GLN A 300 -12.48 10.51 -7.17
CA GLN A 300 -13.78 11.13 -7.43
C GLN A 300 -15.00 10.29 -7.01
N LYS A 301 -14.80 9.01 -6.67
CA LYS A 301 -15.86 8.07 -6.27
C LYS A 301 -15.83 7.71 -4.78
N SER A 302 -14.87 8.24 -4.02
CA SER A 302 -14.66 7.85 -2.63
C SER A 302 -15.41 8.78 -1.68
N ASP A 303 -16.42 8.25 -0.99
CA ASP A 303 -17.13 8.93 0.08
C ASP A 303 -16.55 8.61 1.47
N ILE A 304 -15.41 7.87 1.53
CA ILE A 304 -14.73 7.57 2.79
C ILE A 304 -14.18 8.87 3.37
N VAL A 305 -14.52 9.13 4.63
CA VAL A 305 -14.03 10.29 5.37
C VAL A 305 -12.63 10.03 5.88
N LEU A 306 -11.71 10.97 5.66
CA LEU A 306 -10.35 10.91 6.17
C LEU A 306 -10.32 11.14 7.68
N GLU A 307 -9.71 10.22 8.40
CA GLU A 307 -9.58 10.24 9.86
C GLU A 307 -8.12 10.31 10.30
N GLU A 308 -7.91 10.80 11.51
CA GLU A 308 -6.58 10.80 12.14
C GLU A 308 -5.95 9.40 12.15
N ASN A 309 -4.66 9.34 11.87
CA ASN A 309 -3.86 8.11 11.75
C ASN A 309 -4.13 7.26 10.49
N MET A 310 -4.84 7.76 9.51
CA MET A 310 -4.78 7.20 8.17
C MET A 310 -3.45 7.58 7.51
N CYS A 311 -2.83 6.62 6.81
CA CYS A 311 -1.64 6.83 5.98
C CYS A 311 -2.06 6.71 4.52
N ILE A 312 -1.77 7.74 3.73
CA ILE A 312 -2.24 7.87 2.34
C ILE A 312 -1.13 8.40 1.43
N THR A 313 -1.24 8.16 0.12
CA THR A 313 -0.41 8.79 -0.90
C THR A 313 -1.06 10.05 -1.47
N LEU A 314 -0.26 10.98 -1.96
CA LEU A 314 -0.69 12.15 -2.74
C LEU A 314 0.16 12.24 -4.00
N GLU A 315 -0.36 11.78 -5.12
CA GLU A 315 0.40 11.47 -6.35
C GLU A 315 -0.19 12.11 -7.63
N PRO A 316 -0.49 13.40 -7.67
CA PRO A 316 -0.96 13.99 -8.93
C PRO A 316 0.06 13.82 -10.04
N GLY A 317 -0.44 13.61 -11.27
CA GLY A 317 0.41 13.42 -12.44
C GLY A 317 -0.24 13.95 -13.72
N ILE A 318 0.58 14.30 -14.69
CA ILE A 318 0.18 14.70 -16.04
C ILE A 318 0.98 13.86 -17.04
N TYR A 319 0.27 13.19 -17.95
CA TYR A 319 0.85 12.27 -18.92
C TYR A 319 0.43 12.69 -20.34
N VAL A 320 1.42 13.01 -21.19
CA VAL A 320 1.19 13.51 -22.55
C VAL A 320 1.84 12.56 -23.55
N ASP A 321 1.02 11.87 -24.32
CA ASP A 321 1.50 10.92 -25.32
C ASP A 321 2.51 11.54 -26.29
N GLY A 322 3.60 10.83 -26.57
CA GLY A 322 4.70 11.28 -27.43
C GLY A 322 5.59 12.37 -26.83
N LEU A 323 5.25 12.96 -25.66
CA LEU A 323 6.05 13.96 -24.98
C LEU A 323 6.73 13.41 -23.75
N GLY A 324 5.98 12.86 -22.82
CA GLY A 324 6.42 12.36 -21.52
C GLY A 324 5.37 12.59 -20.44
N GLY A 325 5.77 12.41 -19.18
CA GLY A 325 4.91 12.64 -18.03
C GLY A 325 5.70 13.10 -16.81
N VAL A 326 4.95 13.62 -15.84
CA VAL A 326 5.45 14.01 -14.52
C VAL A 326 4.48 13.50 -13.47
N ARG A 327 4.99 12.84 -12.44
CA ARG A 327 4.30 12.54 -11.19
C ARG A 327 5.17 12.99 -10.02
N ILE A 328 4.55 13.57 -9.02
CA ILE A 328 5.21 13.96 -7.75
C ILE A 328 4.33 13.46 -6.62
N GLU A 329 4.89 12.61 -5.79
CA GLU A 329 4.15 11.88 -4.76
C GLU A 329 4.84 11.94 -3.41
N ASP A 330 4.04 12.03 -2.37
CA ASP A 330 4.48 11.83 -0.99
C ASP A 330 3.54 10.86 -0.25
N ASP A 331 4.12 10.00 0.57
CA ASP A 331 3.42 9.35 1.67
C ASP A 331 3.14 10.34 2.79
N VAL A 332 1.91 10.38 3.29
CA VAL A 332 1.50 11.31 4.34
C VAL A 332 0.64 10.63 5.42
N LEU A 333 0.79 11.12 6.65
CA LEU A 333 -0.06 10.79 7.79
C LEU A 333 -1.14 11.86 7.93
N VAL A 334 -2.39 11.46 8.04
CA VAL A 334 -3.48 12.34 8.43
C VAL A 334 -3.39 12.59 9.94
N THR A 335 -3.23 13.85 10.32
CA THR A 335 -3.15 14.31 11.71
C THR A 335 -4.33 15.20 12.07
N LYS A 336 -4.53 15.52 13.32
CA LYS A 336 -5.60 16.47 13.78
C LYS A 336 -5.60 17.81 13.05
N ASN A 337 -4.42 18.27 12.61
CA ASN A 337 -4.24 19.62 12.07
C ASN A 337 -4.05 19.65 10.55
N GLY A 338 -4.10 18.52 9.87
CA GLY A 338 -3.81 18.38 8.45
C GLY A 338 -2.87 17.21 8.18
N LEU A 339 -2.02 17.32 7.17
CA LEU A 339 -1.15 16.23 6.74
C LEU A 339 0.29 16.41 7.25
N GLN A 340 0.92 15.31 7.64
CA GLN A 340 2.35 15.25 7.96
C GLN A 340 3.02 14.31 6.95
N ARG A 341 4.05 14.78 6.26
CA ARG A 341 4.80 13.96 5.30
C ARG A 341 5.69 12.94 6.01
N PHE A 342 5.68 11.71 5.52
CA PHE A 342 6.69 10.70 5.81
C PHE A 342 7.93 10.89 4.92
N THR A 343 7.74 11.01 3.61
CA THR A 343 8.78 11.22 2.60
C THR A 343 9.26 12.68 2.62
N LYS A 344 10.58 12.89 2.52
CA LYS A 344 11.21 14.21 2.71
C LYS A 344 12.04 14.65 1.51
N SER A 345 12.27 13.79 0.52
CA SER A 345 12.99 14.10 -0.71
C SER A 345 12.49 15.40 -1.35
N SER A 346 13.43 16.21 -1.91
CA SER A 346 13.07 17.47 -2.56
C SER A 346 12.06 17.25 -3.68
N LYS A 347 11.16 18.21 -3.82
CA LYS A 347 10.19 18.31 -4.91
C LYS A 347 10.55 19.41 -5.92
N ASP A 348 11.70 20.03 -5.77
CA ASP A 348 12.22 20.95 -6.78
C ASP A 348 12.64 20.17 -8.04
N LEU A 349 12.49 20.79 -9.22
CA LEU A 349 12.99 20.19 -10.45
C LEU A 349 14.52 20.13 -10.41
N ILE A 350 15.06 18.93 -10.28
CA ILE A 350 16.49 18.67 -10.32
C ILE A 350 16.88 18.39 -11.77
N ILE A 351 17.94 19.04 -12.24
CA ILE A 351 18.57 18.83 -13.55
C ILE A 351 20.00 18.36 -13.29
N LEU A 352 20.34 17.15 -13.69
CA LEU A 352 21.64 16.50 -13.52
C LEU A 352 22.52 16.68 -14.75
#